data_b28a6c800b8356bf58111840be024f1d
#
_entry.id   b28a6c800b8356bf58111840be024f1d
#
_cell.length_a   1.000
_cell.length_b   1.000
_cell.length_c   1.000
_cell.angle_alpha   90.00
_cell.angle_beta   90.00
_cell.angle_gamma   90.00
#
_symmetry.space_group_name_H-M   'P 1'
#
loop_
_entity.id
_entity.type
_entity.pdbx_description
1 polymer ?
#
loop_
_entity_poly.entity_id
_entity_poly.type
_entity_poly.pdbx_seq_one_letter_code
_entity_poly.pdbx_strand_id
1 'polypeptide(L)'
;MNKTALGKDDRAKMVVVTGAARGIGLATSDLFISEGWHVAMVDRDAEELEKVSRERKGKLIKAFVCDVSAPESVAQMISAAIGWTGSIEALVNNAGVADFGTIEETSFDRWRAVMATNLDGVFLCSQASIPHLKKSRGVIINIASISGLRASTLRTAYGTSKAAVIHLTQQQAAELGEHNIRVNCVAPGPVRTKLAMAVHTPDIVDAYHEAIPLNRYGTETEIAETILFLASSKASYITGQCISVDGGFETTGVGLPSLRK
;
A
#
# COMPACT_ATOMS: atom_id res chain seq x y z
N MET A 1 -32.26 28.82 -10.63
CA MET A 1 -31.22 27.77 -10.71
C MET A 1 -30.02 28.26 -9.92
N ASN A 2 -29.98 27.91 -8.63
CA ASN A 2 -28.86 28.29 -7.76
C ASN A 2 -27.72 27.29 -7.96
N LYS A 3 -26.63 27.72 -8.57
CA LYS A 3 -25.32 27.02 -8.50
C LYS A 3 -24.82 27.25 -7.07
N THR A 4 -25.05 26.29 -6.18
CA THR A 4 -24.34 26.20 -4.92
C THR A 4 -22.89 25.87 -5.27
N ALA A 5 -22.02 26.86 -5.14
CA ALA A 5 -20.59 26.69 -5.16
C ALA A 5 -20.24 25.70 -4.03
N LEU A 6 -19.83 24.49 -4.38
CA LEU A 6 -19.16 23.60 -3.45
C LEU A 6 -17.88 24.35 -3.01
N GLY A 7 -17.89 24.85 -1.77
CA GLY A 7 -16.73 25.47 -1.16
C GLY A 7 -15.57 24.46 -1.26
N LYS A 8 -14.47 24.88 -1.88
CA LYS A 8 -13.19 24.19 -1.72
C LYS A 8 -12.91 24.15 -0.23
N ASP A 9 -12.89 22.97 0.35
CA ASP A 9 -12.40 22.77 1.70
C ASP A 9 -10.87 23.04 1.62
N ASP A 10 -10.48 24.25 1.98
CA ASP A 10 -9.08 24.74 1.92
C ASP A 10 -8.20 24.11 3.01
N ARG A 11 -8.73 23.12 3.75
CA ARG A 11 -7.92 22.37 4.72
C ARG A 11 -6.91 21.49 4.00
N ALA A 12 -5.67 21.61 4.42
CA ALA A 12 -4.57 20.76 3.94
C ALA A 12 -4.92 19.28 4.19
N LYS A 13 -5.08 18.50 3.12
CA LYS A 13 -5.32 17.06 3.22
C LYS A 13 -4.04 16.37 3.66
N MET A 14 -4.16 15.39 4.57
CA MET A 14 -3.04 14.55 4.98
C MET A 14 -3.26 13.10 4.62
N VAL A 15 -2.20 12.47 4.11
CA VAL A 15 -2.08 11.02 3.96
C VAL A 15 -1.01 10.46 4.89
N VAL A 16 -1.31 9.34 5.53
CA VAL A 16 -0.31 8.52 6.22
C VAL A 16 0.10 7.40 5.27
N VAL A 17 1.41 7.28 4.97
CA VAL A 17 1.96 6.22 4.12
C VAL A 17 2.95 5.40 4.92
N THR A 18 2.64 4.11 5.15
CA THR A 18 3.54 3.20 5.86
C THR A 18 4.50 2.51 4.88
N GLY A 19 5.73 2.19 5.32
CA GLY A 19 6.79 1.68 4.44
C GLY A 19 7.25 2.73 3.43
N ALA A 20 7.33 4.00 3.86
CA ALA A 20 7.54 5.16 2.98
C ALA A 20 9.01 5.45 2.66
N ALA A 21 9.98 4.75 3.28
CA ALA A 21 11.39 5.02 3.06
C ALA A 21 11.91 4.55 1.69
N ARG A 22 11.18 3.69 0.98
CA ARG A 22 11.61 3.13 -0.32
C ARG A 22 10.45 2.58 -1.15
N GLY A 23 10.76 2.24 -2.40
CA GLY A 23 9.87 1.49 -3.28
C GLY A 23 8.52 2.15 -3.50
N ILE A 24 7.45 1.35 -3.53
CA ILE A 24 6.08 1.81 -3.76
C ILE A 24 5.65 2.88 -2.75
N GLY A 25 6.00 2.72 -1.47
CA GLY A 25 5.65 3.70 -0.43
C GLY A 25 6.30 5.06 -0.66
N LEU A 26 7.56 5.09 -1.08
CA LEU A 26 8.26 6.34 -1.41
C LEU A 26 7.67 7.00 -2.66
N ALA A 27 7.44 6.23 -3.73
CA ALA A 27 6.80 6.73 -4.96
C ALA A 27 5.40 7.26 -4.68
N THR A 28 4.63 6.56 -3.83
CA THR A 28 3.31 7.02 -3.37
C THR A 28 3.43 8.35 -2.62
N SER A 29 4.38 8.47 -1.70
CA SER A 29 4.61 9.70 -0.94
C SER A 29 4.94 10.86 -1.88
N ASP A 30 5.83 10.66 -2.85
CA ASP A 30 6.20 11.70 -3.84
C ASP A 30 5.01 12.16 -4.68
N LEU A 31 4.16 11.23 -5.09
CA LEU A 31 2.97 11.54 -5.88
C LEU A 31 1.95 12.34 -5.07
N PHE A 32 1.66 11.97 -3.81
CA PHE A 32 0.79 12.75 -2.94
C PHE A 32 1.33 14.15 -2.64
N ILE A 33 2.67 14.29 -2.49
CA ILE A 33 3.32 15.59 -2.34
C ILE A 33 3.07 16.47 -3.58
N SER A 34 3.20 15.91 -4.79
CA SER A 34 2.98 16.64 -6.04
C SER A 34 1.55 17.14 -6.21
N GLU A 35 0.59 16.43 -5.59
CA GLU A 35 -0.83 16.79 -5.54
C GLU A 35 -1.18 17.75 -4.36
N GLY A 36 -0.17 18.25 -3.66
CA GLY A 36 -0.33 19.25 -2.58
C GLY A 36 -0.82 18.67 -1.25
N TRP A 37 -0.69 17.36 -1.03
CA TRP A 37 -1.04 16.75 0.24
C TRP A 37 0.11 16.87 1.24
N HIS A 38 -0.25 16.96 2.52
CA HIS A 38 0.69 16.67 3.59
C HIS A 38 0.89 15.16 3.69
N VAL A 39 2.14 14.71 3.75
CA VAL A 39 2.46 13.28 3.79
C VAL A 39 3.19 12.94 5.10
N ALA A 40 2.53 12.16 5.94
CA ALA A 40 3.17 11.50 7.07
C ALA A 40 3.90 10.26 6.54
N MET A 41 5.21 10.38 6.34
CA MET A 41 6.06 9.28 5.88
C MET A 41 6.43 8.40 7.07
N VAL A 42 6.01 7.14 7.05
CA VAL A 42 6.18 6.20 8.18
C VAL A 42 7.04 5.02 7.75
N ASP A 43 8.10 4.74 8.48
CA ASP A 43 8.93 3.54 8.28
C ASP A 43 9.61 3.14 9.59
N ARG A 44 10.01 1.87 9.72
CA ARG A 44 10.83 1.41 10.85
C ARG A 44 12.32 1.66 10.63
N ASP A 45 12.75 1.81 9.39
CA ASP A 45 14.13 2.12 9.02
C ASP A 45 14.39 3.62 9.20
N ALA A 46 14.81 4.00 10.40
CA ALA A 46 15.01 5.40 10.77
C ALA A 46 16.07 6.10 9.91
N GLU A 47 17.14 5.39 9.53
CA GLU A 47 18.25 5.95 8.76
C GLU A 47 17.81 6.28 7.32
N GLU A 48 17.22 5.32 6.62
CA GLU A 48 16.74 5.54 5.25
C GLU A 48 15.58 6.54 5.22
N LEU A 49 14.68 6.48 6.20
CA LEU A 49 13.56 7.44 6.31
C LEU A 49 14.07 8.87 6.50
N GLU A 50 15.07 9.07 7.35
CA GLU A 50 15.67 10.39 7.55
C GLU A 50 16.37 10.90 6.27
N LYS A 51 17.11 10.03 5.59
CA LYS A 51 17.79 10.37 4.33
C LYS A 51 16.78 10.84 3.27
N VAL A 52 15.75 10.05 2.97
CA VAL A 52 14.75 10.42 1.94
C VAL A 52 13.93 11.65 2.35
N SER A 53 13.73 11.86 3.65
CA SER A 53 13.07 13.05 4.19
C SER A 53 13.91 14.31 3.97
N ARG A 54 15.24 14.25 4.20
CA ARG A 54 16.15 15.36 3.95
C ARG A 54 16.17 15.78 2.47
N GLU A 55 16.12 14.82 1.55
CA GLU A 55 16.05 15.08 0.11
C GLU A 55 14.77 15.84 -0.29
N ARG A 56 13.75 15.80 0.56
CA ARG A 56 12.43 16.44 0.39
C ARG A 56 12.24 17.65 1.30
N LYS A 57 13.33 18.19 1.86
CA LYS A 57 13.27 19.37 2.74
C LYS A 57 12.53 20.53 2.07
N GLY A 58 11.59 21.13 2.82
CA GLY A 58 10.74 22.23 2.32
C GLY A 58 9.47 21.77 1.60
N LYS A 59 9.24 20.46 1.46
CA LYS A 59 7.98 19.90 0.97
C LYS A 59 7.01 19.61 2.13
N LEU A 60 5.77 19.27 1.80
CA LEU A 60 4.68 18.99 2.78
C LEU A 60 4.83 17.58 3.37
N ILE A 61 5.94 17.32 4.05
CA ILE A 61 6.23 16.01 4.66
C ILE A 61 6.60 16.10 6.12
N LYS A 62 6.34 15.02 6.85
CA LYS A 62 6.92 14.74 8.15
C LYS A 62 7.23 13.26 8.28
N ALA A 63 8.43 12.93 8.77
CA ALA A 63 8.88 11.56 9.00
C ALA A 63 8.50 11.09 10.41
N PHE A 64 8.05 9.83 10.51
CA PHE A 64 7.69 9.17 11.75
C PHE A 64 8.30 7.76 11.76
N VAL A 65 9.23 7.51 12.68
CA VAL A 65 9.79 6.17 12.87
C VAL A 65 8.75 5.33 13.62
N CYS A 66 8.34 4.21 13.02
CA CYS A 66 7.31 3.35 13.59
C CYS A 66 7.46 1.91 13.10
N ASP A 67 7.44 0.96 14.03
CA ASP A 67 7.18 -0.45 13.72
C ASP A 67 5.67 -0.67 13.74
N VAL A 68 5.10 -0.93 12.57
CA VAL A 68 3.65 -1.15 12.40
C VAL A 68 3.15 -2.43 13.08
N SER A 69 4.03 -3.37 13.43
CA SER A 69 3.68 -4.59 14.16
C SER A 69 3.53 -4.38 15.67
N ALA A 70 3.88 -3.19 16.19
CA ALA A 70 3.84 -2.85 17.60
C ALA A 70 2.68 -1.87 17.90
N PRO A 71 1.65 -2.27 18.67
CA PRO A 71 0.46 -1.46 18.94
C PRO A 71 0.76 -0.08 19.50
N GLU A 72 1.68 0.00 20.48
CA GLU A 72 2.06 1.25 21.14
C GLU A 72 2.78 2.20 20.16
N SER A 73 3.66 1.66 19.29
CA SER A 73 4.34 2.42 18.25
C SER A 73 3.35 3.04 17.25
N VAL A 74 2.35 2.27 16.83
CA VAL A 74 1.29 2.74 15.93
C VAL A 74 0.45 3.83 16.60
N ALA A 75 0.03 3.64 17.85
CA ALA A 75 -0.77 4.63 18.58
C ALA A 75 -0.02 5.97 18.74
N GLN A 76 1.26 5.93 19.10
CA GLN A 76 2.12 7.11 19.21
C GLN A 76 2.30 7.81 17.85
N MET A 77 2.54 7.05 16.78
CA MET A 77 2.71 7.57 15.43
C MET A 77 1.46 8.29 14.95
N ILE A 78 0.28 7.68 15.06
CA ILE A 78 -0.99 8.29 14.64
C ILE A 78 -1.28 9.56 15.47
N SER A 79 -1.07 9.51 16.79
CA SER A 79 -1.24 10.70 17.64
C SER A 79 -0.31 11.85 17.23
N ALA A 80 0.94 11.56 16.91
CA ALA A 80 1.91 12.55 16.47
C ALA A 80 1.61 13.10 15.07
N ALA A 81 1.07 12.26 14.16
CA ALA A 81 0.63 12.68 12.83
C ALA A 81 -0.56 13.63 12.93
N ILE A 82 -1.56 13.30 13.73
CA ILE A 82 -2.71 14.18 14.02
C ILE A 82 -2.26 15.50 14.66
N GLY A 83 -1.31 15.45 15.59
CA GLY A 83 -0.73 16.67 16.20
C GLY A 83 -0.06 17.60 15.21
N TRP A 84 0.32 17.10 14.02
CA TRP A 84 0.94 17.90 12.97
C TRP A 84 -0.07 18.64 12.08
N THR A 85 -1.15 17.99 11.64
CA THR A 85 -2.10 18.57 10.67
C THR A 85 -3.53 18.71 11.18
N GLY A 86 -3.88 18.02 12.27
CA GLY A 86 -5.22 18.01 12.85
C GLY A 86 -6.18 16.98 12.25
N SER A 87 -5.87 16.38 11.09
CA SER A 87 -6.76 15.42 10.41
C SER A 87 -5.99 14.35 9.65
N ILE A 88 -6.65 13.25 9.30
CA ILE A 88 -6.20 12.22 8.35
C ILE A 88 -7.30 12.04 7.32
N GLU A 89 -7.01 12.26 6.05
CA GLU A 89 -7.92 12.05 4.93
C GLU A 89 -7.66 10.74 4.19
N ALA A 90 -6.41 10.23 4.25
CA ALA A 90 -6.07 8.94 3.66
C ALA A 90 -5.06 8.17 4.52
N LEU A 91 -5.22 6.84 4.55
CA LEU A 91 -4.23 5.91 5.09
C LEU A 91 -3.82 4.94 3.98
N VAL A 92 -2.53 4.82 3.71
CA VAL A 92 -1.94 3.85 2.80
C VAL A 92 -1.14 2.84 3.60
N ASN A 93 -1.69 1.65 3.80
CA ASN A 93 -1.03 0.52 4.45
C ASN A 93 -0.14 -0.20 3.45
N ASN A 94 1.09 0.31 3.26
CA ASN A 94 2.06 -0.24 2.31
C ASN A 94 3.20 -1.00 2.99
N ALA A 95 3.49 -0.76 4.26
CA ALA A 95 4.53 -1.50 4.97
C ALA A 95 4.34 -3.01 4.85
N GLY A 96 5.42 -3.71 4.51
CA GLY A 96 5.37 -5.15 4.32
C GLY A 96 6.76 -5.76 4.17
N VAL A 97 6.84 -7.02 4.52
CA VAL A 97 8.04 -7.86 4.37
C VAL A 97 7.71 -9.08 3.53
N ALA A 98 8.70 -9.53 2.74
CA ALA A 98 8.62 -10.79 2.02
C ALA A 98 9.54 -11.80 2.70
N ASP A 99 9.07 -13.06 2.71
CA ASP A 99 9.85 -14.20 3.12
C ASP A 99 9.74 -15.30 2.07
N PHE A 100 10.85 -15.96 1.77
CA PHE A 100 10.95 -16.97 0.74
C PHE A 100 11.39 -18.30 1.36
N GLY A 101 10.61 -19.33 1.17
CA GLY A 101 10.93 -20.68 1.62
C GLY A 101 9.81 -21.65 1.30
N THR A 102 10.14 -22.93 1.25
CA THR A 102 9.13 -23.99 1.15
C THR A 102 8.26 -23.99 2.41
N ILE A 103 7.08 -24.64 2.33
CA ILE A 103 6.23 -24.77 3.51
C ILE A 103 6.92 -25.54 4.64
N GLU A 104 7.76 -26.51 4.30
CA GLU A 104 8.51 -27.34 5.26
C GLU A 104 9.60 -26.56 5.99
N GLU A 105 10.24 -25.60 5.29
CA GLU A 105 11.33 -24.78 5.82
C GLU A 105 10.85 -23.51 6.51
N THR A 106 9.61 -23.12 6.33
CA THR A 106 9.03 -21.93 6.95
C THR A 106 8.78 -22.17 8.43
N SER A 107 9.69 -21.74 9.31
CA SER A 107 9.49 -21.86 10.75
C SER A 107 8.30 -21.02 11.23
N PHE A 108 7.74 -21.37 12.39
CA PHE A 108 6.64 -20.59 12.97
C PHE A 108 7.04 -19.14 13.26
N ASP A 109 8.28 -18.88 13.66
CA ASP A 109 8.76 -17.53 13.92
C ASP A 109 8.83 -16.69 12.63
N ARG A 110 9.30 -17.27 11.52
CA ARG A 110 9.27 -16.61 10.20
C ARG A 110 7.84 -16.31 9.76
N TRP A 111 6.94 -17.29 9.90
CA TRP A 111 5.52 -17.11 9.66
C TRP A 111 4.95 -15.95 10.49
N ARG A 112 5.19 -15.94 11.81
CA ARG A 112 4.70 -14.89 12.71
C ARG A 112 5.26 -13.51 12.37
N ALA A 113 6.53 -13.40 12.03
CA ALA A 113 7.16 -12.14 11.64
C ALA A 113 6.51 -11.53 10.38
N VAL A 114 6.18 -12.37 9.38
CA VAL A 114 5.47 -11.92 8.17
C VAL A 114 4.05 -11.49 8.50
N MET A 115 3.30 -12.29 9.27
CA MET A 115 1.92 -11.96 9.65
C MET A 115 1.86 -10.68 10.49
N ALA A 116 2.75 -10.50 11.45
CA ALA A 116 2.80 -9.33 12.31
C ALA A 116 2.97 -8.03 11.51
N THR A 117 3.85 -8.01 10.51
CA THR A 117 4.03 -6.81 9.69
C THR A 117 2.91 -6.66 8.65
N ASN A 118 2.62 -7.72 7.89
CA ASN A 118 1.80 -7.63 6.69
C ASN A 118 0.28 -7.62 6.97
N LEU A 119 -0.15 -8.19 8.08
CA LEU A 119 -1.57 -8.30 8.45
C LEU A 119 -1.88 -7.53 9.73
N ASP A 120 -1.19 -7.85 10.84
CA ASP A 120 -1.47 -7.19 12.12
C ASP A 120 -1.17 -5.68 11.99
N GLY A 121 -0.10 -5.30 11.31
CA GLY A 121 0.24 -3.90 11.04
C GLY A 121 -0.83 -3.14 10.25
N VAL A 122 -1.44 -3.79 9.24
CA VAL A 122 -2.57 -3.21 8.49
C VAL A 122 -3.78 -3.00 9.40
N PHE A 123 -4.08 -3.99 10.22
CA PHE A 123 -5.17 -3.90 11.20
C PHE A 123 -4.94 -2.77 12.21
N LEU A 124 -3.77 -2.72 12.85
CA LEU A 124 -3.42 -1.75 13.88
C LEU A 124 -3.43 -0.31 13.34
N CYS A 125 -2.79 -0.06 12.19
CA CYS A 125 -2.79 1.27 11.58
C CYS A 125 -4.19 1.71 11.18
N SER A 126 -5.00 0.81 10.63
CA SER A 126 -6.40 1.09 10.29
C SER A 126 -7.20 1.42 11.53
N GLN A 127 -7.16 0.55 12.56
CA GLN A 127 -7.91 0.74 13.81
C GLN A 127 -7.60 2.08 14.48
N ALA A 128 -6.30 2.43 14.60
CA ALA A 128 -5.88 3.69 15.18
C ALA A 128 -6.30 4.92 14.37
N SER A 129 -6.44 4.77 13.03
CA SER A 129 -6.82 5.87 12.13
C SER A 129 -8.33 6.08 12.02
N ILE A 130 -9.17 5.06 12.26
CA ILE A 130 -10.62 5.10 12.09
C ILE A 130 -11.30 6.29 12.79
N PRO A 131 -11.00 6.67 14.06
CA PRO A 131 -11.64 7.80 14.70
C PRO A 131 -11.42 9.13 13.97
N HIS A 132 -10.30 9.27 13.27
CA HIS A 132 -9.94 10.45 12.48
C HIS A 132 -10.52 10.39 11.07
N LEU A 133 -10.47 9.22 10.44
CA LEU A 133 -11.10 8.98 9.14
C LEU A 133 -12.62 9.14 9.16
N LYS A 134 -13.29 8.82 10.27
CA LYS A 134 -14.72 9.11 10.45
C LYS A 134 -15.02 10.62 10.38
N LYS A 135 -14.15 11.47 10.93
CA LYS A 135 -14.32 12.93 10.91
C LYS A 135 -14.08 13.51 9.51
N SER A 136 -13.10 12.98 8.77
CA SER A 136 -12.76 13.44 7.43
C SER A 136 -13.59 12.77 6.33
N ARG A 137 -14.31 11.67 6.62
CA ARG A 137 -14.92 10.77 5.62
C ARG A 137 -13.85 10.28 4.63
N GLY A 138 -12.74 9.83 5.17
CA GLY A 138 -11.52 9.55 4.44
C GLY A 138 -11.51 8.21 3.72
N VAL A 139 -10.30 7.73 3.41
CA VAL A 139 -10.10 6.49 2.66
C VAL A 139 -8.94 5.68 3.22
N ILE A 140 -9.06 4.35 3.18
CA ILE A 140 -7.98 3.41 3.46
C ILE A 140 -7.62 2.68 2.17
N ILE A 141 -6.33 2.57 1.86
CA ILE A 141 -5.81 1.79 0.76
C ILE A 141 -4.77 0.82 1.30
N ASN A 142 -5.08 -0.47 1.18
CA ASN A 142 -4.20 -1.54 1.61
C ASN A 142 -3.38 -2.06 0.44
N ILE A 143 -2.10 -2.35 0.64
CA ILE A 143 -1.26 -2.96 -0.38
C ILE A 143 -1.20 -4.46 -0.18
N ALA A 144 -1.94 -5.16 -1.04
CA ALA A 144 -1.93 -6.61 -1.15
C ALA A 144 -0.77 -7.09 -2.07
N SER A 145 -1.03 -8.07 -2.89
CA SER A 145 -0.16 -8.61 -3.95
C SER A 145 -0.96 -9.56 -4.82
N ILE A 146 -0.53 -9.78 -6.05
CA ILE A 146 -1.03 -10.90 -6.86
C ILE A 146 -0.82 -12.25 -6.16
N SER A 147 0.19 -12.38 -5.28
CA SER A 147 0.40 -13.58 -4.46
C SER A 147 -0.70 -13.83 -3.43
N GLY A 148 -1.55 -12.84 -3.17
CA GLY A 148 -2.77 -12.99 -2.37
C GLY A 148 -3.99 -13.40 -3.20
N LEU A 149 -3.95 -13.23 -4.51
CA LEU A 149 -5.02 -13.61 -5.44
C LEU A 149 -4.82 -15.03 -5.97
N ARG A 150 -3.58 -15.41 -6.21
CA ARG A 150 -3.20 -16.75 -6.65
C ARG A 150 -1.92 -17.22 -5.97
N ALA A 151 -1.79 -18.52 -5.78
CA ALA A 151 -0.62 -19.10 -5.14
C ALA A 151 0.65 -18.87 -5.96
N SER A 152 1.75 -18.65 -5.25
CA SER A 152 3.08 -18.54 -5.81
C SER A 152 4.05 -19.43 -5.02
N THR A 153 4.98 -20.08 -5.70
CA THR A 153 5.99 -20.94 -5.08
C THR A 153 6.83 -20.17 -4.06
N LEU A 154 7.22 -20.79 -2.98
CA LEU A 154 8.07 -20.22 -1.92
C LEU A 154 7.47 -18.99 -1.21
N ARG A 155 6.14 -18.81 -1.24
CA ARG A 155 5.45 -17.63 -0.70
C ARG A 155 4.43 -17.96 0.38
N THR A 156 4.60 -19.08 1.11
CA THR A 156 3.59 -19.56 2.06
C THR A 156 3.12 -18.49 3.04
N ALA A 157 4.00 -17.87 3.81
CA ALA A 157 3.62 -16.82 4.76
C ALA A 157 3.19 -15.54 4.05
N TYR A 158 3.97 -15.11 3.05
CA TYR A 158 3.70 -13.87 2.32
C TYR A 158 2.36 -13.91 1.57
N GLY A 159 2.15 -14.92 0.72
CA GLY A 159 0.92 -15.06 -0.07
C GLY A 159 -0.32 -15.13 0.83
N THR A 160 -0.25 -15.93 1.91
CA THR A 160 -1.32 -16.04 2.88
C THR A 160 -1.60 -14.70 3.58
N SER A 161 -0.57 -13.96 4.00
CA SER A 161 -0.76 -12.63 4.58
C SER A 161 -1.44 -11.66 3.62
N LYS A 162 -1.09 -11.70 2.33
CA LYS A 162 -1.66 -10.82 1.30
C LYS A 162 -3.10 -11.21 0.93
N ALA A 163 -3.44 -12.50 0.95
CA ALA A 163 -4.82 -12.97 0.83
C ALA A 163 -5.69 -12.51 2.02
N ALA A 164 -5.14 -12.58 3.23
CA ALA A 164 -5.81 -12.08 4.42
C ALA A 164 -6.05 -10.55 4.35
N VAL A 165 -5.10 -9.77 3.84
CA VAL A 165 -5.27 -8.31 3.61
C VAL A 165 -6.39 -8.03 2.63
N ILE A 166 -6.55 -8.81 1.55
CA ILE A 166 -7.66 -8.66 0.60
C ILE A 166 -8.99 -8.85 1.31
N HIS A 167 -9.12 -9.91 2.11
CA HIS A 167 -10.36 -10.16 2.86
C HIS A 167 -10.59 -9.12 3.96
N LEU A 168 -9.55 -8.71 4.69
CA LEU A 168 -9.64 -7.64 5.68
C LEU A 168 -10.12 -6.32 5.05
N THR A 169 -9.69 -6.02 3.83
CA THR A 169 -10.18 -4.85 3.06
C THR A 169 -11.69 -4.90 2.85
N GLN A 170 -12.24 -6.06 2.52
CA GLN A 170 -13.69 -6.25 2.35
C GLN A 170 -14.44 -6.08 3.66
N GLN A 171 -13.94 -6.65 4.76
CA GLN A 171 -14.53 -6.48 6.10
C GLN A 171 -14.53 -5.00 6.52
N GLN A 172 -13.38 -4.32 6.37
CA GLN A 172 -13.28 -2.90 6.66
C GLN A 172 -14.23 -2.05 5.80
N ALA A 173 -14.38 -2.37 4.51
CA ALA A 173 -15.30 -1.66 3.62
C ALA A 173 -16.76 -1.83 4.04
N ALA A 174 -17.15 -3.05 4.43
CA ALA A 174 -18.50 -3.36 4.88
C ALA A 174 -18.86 -2.61 6.16
N GLU A 175 -17.94 -2.58 7.15
CA GLU A 175 -18.20 -1.93 8.45
C GLU A 175 -18.07 -0.41 8.40
N LEU A 176 -17.14 0.13 7.59
CA LEU A 176 -16.83 1.56 7.59
C LEU A 176 -17.66 2.36 6.56
N GLY A 177 -18.36 1.70 5.66
CA GLY A 177 -19.19 2.31 4.63
C GLY A 177 -20.28 3.23 5.21
N GLU A 178 -20.91 2.88 6.33
CA GLU A 178 -21.88 3.73 7.03
C GLU A 178 -21.32 5.09 7.48
N HIS A 179 -19.99 5.16 7.66
CA HIS A 179 -19.28 6.37 8.01
C HIS A 179 -18.73 7.13 6.79
N ASN A 180 -19.10 6.71 5.58
CA ASN A 180 -18.57 7.22 4.31
C ASN A 180 -17.04 7.09 4.20
N ILE A 181 -16.44 6.09 4.83
CA ILE A 181 -15.05 5.72 4.65
C ILE A 181 -14.99 4.64 3.56
N ARG A 182 -14.20 4.86 2.53
CA ARG A 182 -13.94 3.86 1.50
C ARG A 182 -12.70 3.06 1.85
N VAL A 183 -12.73 1.75 1.61
CA VAL A 183 -11.56 0.89 1.82
C VAL A 183 -11.37 0.03 0.59
N ASN A 184 -10.20 0.12 -0.02
CA ASN A 184 -9.84 -0.70 -1.18
C ASN A 184 -8.43 -1.25 -1.01
N CYS A 185 -8.07 -2.25 -1.81
CA CYS A 185 -6.68 -2.68 -1.91
C CYS A 185 -6.17 -2.65 -3.34
N VAL A 186 -4.86 -2.47 -3.45
CA VAL A 186 -4.08 -2.62 -4.67
C VAL A 186 -3.27 -3.90 -4.55
N ALA A 187 -3.29 -4.74 -5.59
CA ALA A 187 -2.51 -5.97 -5.68
C ALA A 187 -1.44 -5.81 -6.79
N PRO A 188 -0.22 -5.35 -6.43
CA PRO A 188 0.85 -5.23 -7.40
C PRO A 188 1.28 -6.59 -7.95
N GLY A 189 1.59 -6.63 -9.26
CA GLY A 189 2.33 -7.69 -9.90
C GLY A 189 3.85 -7.56 -9.66
N PRO A 190 4.66 -8.13 -10.55
CA PRO A 190 6.10 -7.89 -10.56
C PRO A 190 6.41 -6.41 -10.84
N VAL A 191 7.00 -5.74 -9.86
CA VAL A 191 7.41 -4.32 -9.93
C VAL A 191 8.93 -4.23 -9.82
N ARG A 192 9.55 -3.37 -10.62
CA ARG A 192 11.00 -3.16 -10.66
C ARG A 192 11.48 -2.35 -9.46
N THR A 193 11.32 -2.92 -8.25
CA THR A 193 11.86 -2.34 -7.02
C THR A 193 13.28 -2.80 -6.77
N LYS A 194 14.06 -2.05 -5.97
CA LYS A 194 15.40 -2.50 -5.52
C LYS A 194 15.34 -3.88 -4.85
N LEU A 195 14.30 -4.14 -4.04
CA LEU A 195 14.11 -5.41 -3.35
C LEU A 195 13.89 -6.57 -4.34
N ALA A 196 13.02 -6.38 -5.34
CA ALA A 196 12.76 -7.41 -6.34
C ALA A 196 14.01 -7.69 -7.18
N MET A 197 14.69 -6.65 -7.64
CA MET A 197 15.89 -6.78 -8.47
C MET A 197 17.09 -7.37 -7.73
N ALA A 198 17.12 -7.33 -6.40
CA ALA A 198 18.18 -7.96 -5.60
C ALA A 198 18.07 -9.49 -5.55
N VAL A 199 16.89 -10.06 -5.85
CA VAL A 199 16.64 -11.52 -5.74
C VAL A 199 16.20 -12.15 -7.06
N HIS A 200 15.86 -11.37 -8.09
CA HIS A 200 15.48 -11.88 -9.41
C HIS A 200 16.69 -11.95 -10.33
N THR A 201 17.06 -13.18 -10.72
CA THR A 201 18.06 -13.43 -11.75
C THR A 201 17.52 -13.04 -13.14
N PRO A 202 18.37 -12.88 -14.18
CA PRO A 202 17.91 -12.65 -15.55
C PRO A 202 16.86 -13.66 -16.01
N ASP A 203 17.05 -14.94 -15.73
CA ASP A 203 16.11 -16.02 -16.13
C ASP A 203 14.73 -15.83 -15.46
N ILE A 204 14.70 -15.37 -14.19
CA ILE A 204 13.46 -15.06 -13.49
C ILE A 204 12.77 -13.84 -14.14
N VAL A 205 13.55 -12.83 -14.52
CA VAL A 205 13.04 -11.63 -15.20
C VAL A 205 12.43 -12.01 -16.54
N ASP A 206 13.10 -12.84 -17.34
CA ASP A 206 12.62 -13.29 -18.63
C ASP A 206 11.35 -14.14 -18.51
N ALA A 207 11.32 -15.06 -17.53
CA ALA A 207 10.13 -15.86 -17.25
C ALA A 207 8.92 -14.99 -16.87
N TYR A 208 9.12 -13.93 -16.08
CA TYR A 208 8.04 -12.97 -15.79
C TYR A 208 7.64 -12.17 -17.01
N HIS A 209 8.59 -11.72 -17.85
CA HIS A 209 8.27 -11.00 -19.08
C HIS A 209 7.42 -11.87 -20.02
N GLU A 210 7.72 -13.16 -20.13
CA GLU A 210 6.92 -14.09 -20.93
C GLU A 210 5.51 -14.29 -20.36
N ALA A 211 5.39 -14.36 -19.03
CA ALA A 211 4.12 -14.62 -18.36
C ALA A 211 3.20 -13.39 -18.26
N ILE A 212 3.75 -12.17 -18.27
CA ILE A 212 2.99 -10.92 -18.18
C ILE A 212 2.49 -10.50 -19.58
N PRO A 213 1.18 -10.32 -19.81
CA PRO A 213 0.66 -9.86 -21.11
C PRO A 213 1.31 -8.58 -21.65
N LEU A 214 1.59 -7.59 -20.78
CA LEU A 214 2.32 -6.37 -21.17
C LEU A 214 3.83 -6.58 -21.35
N ASN A 215 4.33 -7.80 -21.15
CA ASN A 215 5.71 -8.24 -21.40
C ASN A 215 6.79 -7.37 -20.70
N ARG A 216 6.50 -6.87 -19.51
CA ARG A 216 7.42 -6.09 -18.68
C ARG A 216 7.02 -6.07 -17.22
N TYR A 217 7.97 -5.76 -16.36
CA TYR A 217 7.64 -5.34 -14.99
C TYR A 217 6.92 -3.98 -15.00
N GLY A 218 6.07 -3.79 -13.98
CA GLY A 218 5.55 -2.47 -13.65
C GLY A 218 6.62 -1.60 -12.97
N THR A 219 6.29 -0.33 -12.81
CA THR A 219 7.07 0.64 -12.04
C THR A 219 6.39 0.96 -10.72
N GLU A 220 7.14 1.47 -9.76
CA GLU A 220 6.61 1.94 -8.49
C GLU A 220 5.59 3.07 -8.68
N THR A 221 5.82 3.92 -9.69
CA THR A 221 4.91 5.02 -10.05
C THR A 221 3.57 4.52 -10.57
N GLU A 222 3.52 3.47 -11.41
CA GLU A 222 2.26 2.90 -11.92
C GLU A 222 1.38 2.37 -10.78
N ILE A 223 2.00 1.82 -9.73
CA ILE A 223 1.27 1.41 -8.53
C ILE A 223 0.77 2.64 -7.76
N ALA A 224 1.63 3.65 -7.57
CA ALA A 224 1.31 4.88 -6.85
C ALA A 224 0.16 5.67 -7.50
N GLU A 225 0.08 5.71 -8.83
CA GLU A 225 -1.02 6.33 -9.57
C GLU A 225 -2.37 5.67 -9.27
N THR A 226 -2.41 4.34 -9.18
CA THR A 226 -3.63 3.62 -8.80
C THR A 226 -4.02 3.93 -7.35
N ILE A 227 -3.05 4.00 -6.45
CA ILE A 227 -3.27 4.37 -5.04
C ILE A 227 -3.86 5.78 -4.96
N LEU A 228 -3.28 6.75 -5.67
CA LEU A 228 -3.77 8.12 -5.70
C LEU A 228 -5.18 8.22 -6.31
N PHE A 229 -5.44 7.51 -7.42
CA PHE A 229 -6.79 7.43 -8.01
C PHE A 229 -7.80 6.94 -6.98
N LEU A 230 -7.52 5.84 -6.28
CA LEU A 230 -8.41 5.29 -5.25
C LEU A 230 -8.60 6.24 -4.06
N ALA A 231 -7.58 7.05 -3.73
CA ALA A 231 -7.67 8.07 -2.69
C ALA A 231 -8.51 9.28 -3.10
N SER A 232 -8.67 9.51 -4.39
CA SER A 232 -9.33 10.69 -4.95
C SER A 232 -10.86 10.58 -4.95
N SER A 233 -11.54 11.71 -5.16
CA SER A 233 -12.99 11.76 -5.39
C SER A 233 -13.46 11.08 -6.68
N LYS A 234 -12.54 10.81 -7.62
CA LYS A 234 -12.84 10.06 -8.85
C LYS A 234 -13.23 8.60 -8.56
N ALA A 235 -12.82 8.06 -7.41
CA ALA A 235 -13.16 6.73 -6.93
C ALA A 235 -14.28 6.74 -5.86
N SER A 236 -15.14 7.77 -5.84
CA SER A 236 -16.12 8.00 -4.77
C SER A 236 -17.14 6.86 -4.57
N TYR A 237 -17.35 6.01 -5.57
CA TYR A 237 -18.27 4.85 -5.49
C TYR A 237 -17.53 3.51 -5.55
N ILE A 238 -16.20 3.52 -5.31
CA ILE A 238 -15.37 2.31 -5.28
C ILE A 238 -14.97 2.02 -3.84
N THR A 239 -15.47 0.90 -3.29
CA THR A 239 -15.11 0.40 -1.96
C THR A 239 -15.17 -1.12 -1.93
N GLY A 240 -14.38 -1.77 -1.08
CA GLY A 240 -14.28 -3.23 -0.96
C GLY A 240 -13.58 -3.93 -2.12
N GLN A 241 -12.95 -3.18 -3.04
CA GLN A 241 -12.35 -3.75 -4.24
C GLN A 241 -10.86 -4.05 -4.06
N CYS A 242 -10.41 -5.12 -4.73
CA CYS A 242 -9.00 -5.42 -4.93
C CYS A 242 -8.67 -5.17 -6.42
N ILE A 243 -7.77 -4.21 -6.69
CA ILE A 243 -7.37 -3.86 -8.04
C ILE A 243 -5.98 -4.41 -8.31
N SER A 244 -5.89 -5.36 -9.25
CA SER A 244 -4.61 -5.86 -9.75
C SER A 244 -3.94 -4.80 -10.63
N VAL A 245 -2.67 -4.49 -10.32
CA VAL A 245 -1.82 -3.61 -11.12
C VAL A 245 -0.58 -4.40 -11.49
N ASP A 246 -0.70 -5.24 -12.52
CA ASP A 246 0.19 -6.37 -12.76
C ASP A 246 0.47 -6.67 -14.24
N GLY A 247 0.04 -5.78 -15.14
CA GLY A 247 0.19 -5.97 -16.57
C GLY A 247 -0.64 -7.12 -17.16
N GLY A 248 -1.69 -7.58 -16.45
CA GLY A 248 -2.56 -8.68 -16.83
C GLY A 248 -2.08 -10.06 -16.36
N PHE A 249 -1.04 -10.11 -15.51
CA PHE A 249 -0.43 -11.37 -15.09
C PHE A 249 -1.39 -12.27 -14.30
N GLU A 250 -2.21 -11.72 -13.42
CA GLU A 250 -3.13 -12.49 -12.58
C GLU A 250 -4.26 -13.11 -13.39
N THR A 251 -4.80 -12.37 -14.36
CA THR A 251 -5.95 -12.79 -15.18
C THR A 251 -5.60 -13.71 -16.34
N THR A 252 -4.31 -13.88 -16.65
CA THR A 252 -3.86 -14.74 -17.75
C THR A 252 -3.79 -16.19 -17.31
N GLY A 253 -4.66 -17.04 -17.88
CA GLY A 253 -4.66 -18.48 -17.63
C GLY A 253 -3.47 -19.18 -18.28
N VAL A 254 -3.40 -19.09 -19.62
CA VAL A 254 -2.30 -19.66 -20.43
C VAL A 254 -1.69 -18.57 -21.27
N GLY A 255 -0.45 -18.21 -20.99
CA GLY A 255 0.36 -17.37 -21.84
C GLY A 255 0.91 -18.22 -23.01
N LEU A 256 0.75 -17.76 -24.23
CA LEU A 256 1.32 -18.38 -25.41
C LEU A 256 2.31 -17.41 -26.10
N PRO A 257 3.54 -17.26 -25.56
CA PRO A 257 4.52 -16.29 -26.08
C PRO A 257 4.77 -16.45 -27.58
N SER A 258 4.73 -17.70 -28.09
CA SER A 258 4.88 -18.01 -29.51
C SER A 258 3.81 -17.41 -30.42
N LEU A 259 2.66 -16.98 -29.85
CA LEU A 259 1.60 -16.31 -30.59
C LEU A 259 1.75 -14.78 -30.60
N ARG A 260 2.73 -14.23 -29.91
CA ARG A 260 3.01 -12.78 -29.87
C ARG A 260 3.93 -12.32 -31.01
N LYS A 261 3.87 -12.95 -32.16
CA LYS A 261 4.71 -12.62 -33.34
C LYS A 261 4.11 -11.49 -34.15
#